data_f5dd247baed056a972c59e0d74f5e447
#
_entry.id   f5dd247baed056a972c59e0d74f5e447
#
_cell.length_a   1.000
_cell.length_b   1.000
_cell.length_c   1.000
_cell.angle_alpha   90.00
_cell.angle_beta   90.00
_cell.angle_gamma   90.00
#
_symmetry.space_group_name_H-M   'P 1'
#
loop_
_entity.id
_entity.type
_entity.pdbx_description
1 polymer ?
#
loop_
_entity_poly.entity_id
_entity_poly.type
_entity_poly.pdbx_seq_one_letter_code
_entity_poly.pdbx_strand_id
1 'polypeptide(L)'
;MSLPDKKIMHEITLMLITLGSSLKGRLPSDVVDSALDYISYNEFGLTFEILCDYIDEFNIQITQYEYKIFLDISRIINYEDQYDRMRDLQFHVSK
;
A
#
# COMPACT_ATOMS: atom_id res chain seq x y z
N MET A 1 -8.64 -17.50 5.99
CA MET A 1 -7.53 -17.29 5.06
C MET A 1 -6.22 -17.63 5.75
N SER A 2 -5.41 -18.48 5.15
CA SER A 2 -4.09 -18.80 5.70
C SER A 2 -3.13 -17.65 5.42
N LEU A 3 -2.20 -17.40 6.34
CA LEU A 3 -1.16 -16.41 6.14
C LEU A 3 -0.21 -16.89 5.03
N PRO A 4 0.35 -15.97 4.24
CA PRO A 4 1.37 -16.33 3.27
C PRO A 4 2.61 -16.88 4.01
N ASP A 5 3.46 -17.61 3.30
CA ASP A 5 4.68 -18.13 3.91
C ASP A 5 5.63 -16.98 4.27
N LYS A 6 6.65 -17.30 5.05
CA LYS A 6 7.58 -16.28 5.59
C LYS A 6 8.29 -15.49 4.50
N LYS A 7 8.64 -16.14 3.40
CA LYS A 7 9.32 -15.48 2.28
C LYS A 7 8.42 -14.43 1.64
N ILE A 8 7.17 -14.79 1.40
CA ILE A 8 6.18 -13.89 0.79
C ILE A 8 5.88 -12.75 1.76
N MET A 9 5.73 -13.04 3.05
CA MET A 9 5.52 -12.00 4.07
C MET A 9 6.67 -11.01 4.10
N HIS A 10 7.90 -11.49 3.98
CA HIS A 10 9.07 -10.63 3.93
C HIS A 10 9.05 -9.73 2.68
N GLU A 11 8.70 -10.28 1.53
CA GLU A 11 8.57 -9.51 0.29
C GLU A 11 7.51 -8.42 0.39
N ILE A 12 6.34 -8.76 0.93
CA ILE A 12 5.25 -7.78 1.13
C ILE A 12 5.71 -6.67 2.07
N THR A 13 6.39 -7.04 3.15
CA THR A 13 6.92 -6.09 4.13
C THR A 13 7.85 -5.09 3.45
N LEU A 14 8.80 -5.58 2.64
CA LEU A 14 9.74 -4.72 1.93
C LEU A 14 9.03 -3.80 0.95
N MET A 15 8.03 -4.32 0.23
CA MET A 15 7.26 -3.52 -0.71
C MET A 15 6.48 -2.41 -0.01
N LEU A 16 5.84 -2.72 1.11
CA LEU A 16 5.09 -1.73 1.88
C LEU A 16 6.00 -0.66 2.48
N ILE A 17 7.16 -1.06 3.00
CA ILE A 17 8.14 -0.10 3.53
C ILE A 17 8.66 0.81 2.41
N THR A 18 8.93 0.23 1.24
CA THR A 18 9.37 1.00 0.07
C THR A 18 8.30 2.04 -0.32
N LEU A 19 7.04 1.63 -0.39
CA LEU A 19 5.93 2.54 -0.67
C LEU A 19 5.84 3.64 0.38
N GLY A 20 5.86 3.26 1.66
CA GLY A 20 5.76 4.22 2.75
C GLY A 20 6.87 5.27 2.67
N SER A 21 8.11 4.82 2.45
CA SER A 21 9.25 5.73 2.33
C SER A 21 9.09 6.68 1.14
N SER A 22 8.60 6.15 0.02
CA SER A 22 8.36 6.95 -1.19
C SER A 22 7.27 8.00 -1.00
N LEU A 23 6.24 7.68 -0.21
CA LEU A 23 5.10 8.55 0.01
C LEU A 23 5.35 9.63 1.07
N LYS A 24 6.36 9.47 1.92
CA LYS A 24 6.73 10.51 2.89
C LYS A 24 7.11 11.78 2.14
N GLY A 25 6.62 12.91 2.61
CA GLY A 25 6.80 14.18 1.92
C GLY A 25 5.56 14.60 1.13
N ARG A 26 4.82 13.63 0.58
CA ARG A 26 3.51 13.88 -0.02
C ARG A 26 2.40 13.58 0.98
N LEU A 27 2.65 12.62 1.87
CA LEU A 27 1.81 12.37 3.05
C LEU A 27 2.62 12.72 4.31
N PRO A 28 1.96 13.15 5.39
CA PRO A 28 2.67 13.37 6.66
C PRO A 28 3.37 12.10 7.12
N SER A 29 4.60 12.23 7.63
CA SER A 29 5.39 11.09 8.09
C SER A 29 4.70 10.26 9.16
N ASP A 30 4.04 10.92 10.11
CA ASP A 30 3.34 10.23 11.19
C ASP A 30 2.18 9.36 10.69
N VAL A 31 1.50 9.83 9.65
CA VAL A 31 0.42 9.09 9.00
C VAL A 31 0.96 7.82 8.34
N VAL A 32 2.07 7.94 7.62
CA VAL A 32 2.72 6.81 6.97
C VAL A 32 3.21 5.81 8.02
N ASP A 33 3.89 6.30 9.05
CA ASP A 33 4.44 5.45 10.11
C ASP A 33 3.33 4.69 10.84
N SER A 34 2.19 5.34 11.10
CA SER A 34 1.04 4.67 11.73
C SER A 34 0.51 3.54 10.87
N ALA A 35 0.44 3.74 9.54
CA ALA A 35 -0.01 2.70 8.63
C ALA A 35 0.98 1.52 8.62
N LEU A 36 2.28 1.81 8.62
CA LEU A 36 3.31 0.77 8.59
C LEU A 36 3.40 -0.02 9.90
N ASP A 37 2.96 0.55 11.01
CA ASP A 37 2.97 -0.15 12.31
C ASP A 37 2.16 -1.45 12.27
N TYR A 38 1.12 -1.53 11.44
CA TYR A 38 0.30 -2.74 11.33
C TYR A 38 1.06 -3.92 10.74
N ILE A 39 2.19 -3.68 10.08
CA ILE A 39 3.03 -4.75 9.53
C ILE A 39 3.53 -5.67 10.64
N SER A 40 3.85 -5.11 11.81
CA SER A 40 4.36 -5.90 12.95
C SER A 40 3.32 -6.89 13.48
N TYR A 41 2.06 -6.71 13.13
CA TYR A 41 0.97 -7.60 13.49
C TYR A 41 0.53 -8.48 12.31
N ASN A 42 1.31 -8.50 11.24
CA ASN A 42 0.99 -9.22 9.99
C ASN A 42 -0.31 -8.75 9.33
N GLU A 43 -0.70 -7.50 9.60
CA GLU A 43 -1.91 -6.89 9.05
C GLU A 43 -1.59 -6.15 7.75
N PHE A 44 -1.09 -6.88 6.76
CA PHE A 44 -0.65 -6.31 5.48
C PHE A 44 -1.80 -5.67 4.71
N GLY A 45 -2.96 -6.32 4.71
CA GLY A 45 -4.14 -5.79 4.06
C GLY A 45 -4.58 -4.46 4.66
N LEU A 46 -4.49 -4.34 5.97
CA LEU A 46 -4.85 -3.10 6.67
C LEU A 46 -3.88 -1.97 6.33
N THR A 47 -2.57 -2.25 6.34
CA THR A 47 -1.56 -1.26 5.92
C THR A 47 -1.83 -0.80 4.49
N PHE A 48 -2.07 -1.74 3.58
CA PHE A 48 -2.40 -1.46 2.19
C PHE A 48 -3.62 -0.54 2.08
N GLU A 49 -4.70 -0.92 2.77
CA GLU A 49 -5.96 -0.16 2.73
C GLU A 49 -5.81 1.24 3.29
N ILE A 50 -5.11 1.39 4.40
CA ILE A 50 -4.89 2.70 5.03
C ILE A 50 -4.09 3.62 4.10
N LEU A 51 -3.04 3.10 3.46
CA LEU A 51 -2.26 3.91 2.53
C LEU A 51 -3.12 4.36 1.34
N CYS A 52 -3.94 3.47 0.79
CA CYS A 52 -4.86 3.82 -0.29
C CYS A 52 -5.86 4.89 0.16
N ASP A 53 -6.42 4.75 1.35
CA ASP A 53 -7.39 5.71 1.89
C ASP A 53 -6.77 7.11 2.05
N TYR A 54 -5.52 7.17 2.53
CA TYR A 54 -4.85 8.46 2.68
C TYR A 54 -4.51 9.10 1.34
N ILE A 55 -4.15 8.32 0.34
CA ILE A 55 -3.92 8.84 -1.01
C ILE A 55 -5.19 9.51 -1.53
N ASP A 56 -6.34 8.87 -1.34
CA ASP A 56 -7.63 9.44 -1.72
C ASP A 56 -7.96 10.68 -0.89
N GLU A 57 -7.84 10.59 0.42
CA GLU A 57 -8.24 11.65 1.35
C GLU A 57 -7.43 12.93 1.14
N PHE A 58 -6.12 12.79 0.98
CA PHE A 58 -5.23 13.93 0.75
C PHE A 58 -5.07 14.28 -0.72
N ASN A 59 -5.69 13.50 -1.60
CA ASN A 59 -5.68 13.72 -3.04
C ASN A 59 -4.27 13.94 -3.58
N ILE A 60 -3.34 13.08 -3.19
CA ILE A 60 -1.95 13.19 -3.62
C ILE A 60 -1.72 12.44 -4.92
N GLN A 61 -0.66 12.84 -5.64
CA GLN A 61 -0.24 12.13 -6.84
C GLN A 61 0.72 11.01 -6.46
N ILE A 62 0.62 9.88 -7.18
CA ILE A 62 1.54 8.76 -7.06
C ILE A 62 2.17 8.52 -8.44
N THR A 63 3.34 7.87 -8.45
CA THR A 63 4.03 7.53 -9.69
C THR A 63 3.51 6.21 -10.26
N GLN A 64 3.79 5.95 -11.53
CA GLN A 64 3.51 4.66 -12.15
C GLN A 64 4.20 3.52 -11.40
N TYR A 65 5.43 3.76 -10.95
CA TYR A 65 6.19 2.78 -10.19
C TYR A 65 5.48 2.44 -8.88
N GLU A 66 5.01 3.45 -8.16
CA GLU A 66 4.25 3.27 -6.92
C GLU A 66 2.95 2.51 -7.17
N TYR A 67 2.24 2.88 -8.24
CA TYR A 67 1.00 2.19 -8.61
C TYR A 67 1.26 0.70 -8.86
N LYS A 68 2.33 0.38 -9.58
CA LYS A 68 2.69 -1.01 -9.86
C LYS A 68 2.96 -1.80 -8.59
N ILE A 69 3.64 -1.18 -7.60
CA ILE A 69 3.89 -1.83 -6.32
C ILE A 69 2.57 -2.11 -5.59
N PHE A 70 1.66 -1.14 -5.55
CA PHE A 70 0.32 -1.36 -4.98
C PHE A 70 -0.39 -2.52 -5.67
N LEU A 71 -0.34 -2.56 -6.99
CA LEU A 71 -0.99 -3.61 -7.76
C LEU A 71 -0.41 -4.98 -7.43
N ASP A 72 0.91 -5.10 -7.37
CA ASP A 72 1.57 -6.35 -7.03
C ASP A 72 1.20 -6.82 -5.63
N ILE A 73 1.20 -5.91 -4.65
CA ILE A 73 0.79 -6.24 -3.29
C ILE A 73 -0.65 -6.72 -3.26
N SER A 74 -1.56 -6.03 -3.94
CA SER A 74 -2.98 -6.38 -3.95
C SER A 74 -3.21 -7.80 -4.47
N ARG A 75 -2.41 -8.22 -5.45
CA ARG A 75 -2.48 -9.57 -6.00
C ARG A 75 -1.94 -10.61 -5.03
N ILE A 76 -0.82 -10.32 -4.38
CA ILE A 76 -0.18 -11.25 -3.44
C ILE A 76 -1.08 -11.50 -2.23
N ILE A 77 -1.66 -10.45 -1.66
CA ILE A 77 -2.53 -10.59 -0.49
C ILE A 77 -3.96 -10.99 -0.87
N ASN A 78 -4.24 -11.10 -2.17
CA ASN A 78 -5.57 -11.45 -2.68
C ASN A 78 -6.64 -10.51 -2.09
N TYR A 79 -6.41 -9.21 -2.22
CA TYR A 79 -7.27 -8.18 -1.65
C TYR A 79 -8.66 -8.25 -2.29
N GLU A 80 -9.69 -8.32 -1.44
CA GLU A 80 -11.06 -8.58 -1.89
C GLU A 80 -11.58 -7.53 -2.85
N ASP A 81 -11.32 -6.26 -2.56
CA ASP A 81 -11.77 -5.13 -3.38
C ASP A 81 -10.68 -4.61 -4.32
N GLN A 82 -9.75 -5.49 -4.72
CA GLN A 82 -8.55 -5.05 -5.45
C GLN A 82 -8.89 -4.30 -6.74
N TYR A 83 -9.92 -4.73 -7.49
CA TYR A 83 -10.24 -4.09 -8.77
C TYR A 83 -10.74 -2.66 -8.57
N ASP A 84 -11.66 -2.48 -7.63
CA ASP A 84 -12.20 -1.16 -7.34
C ASP A 84 -11.14 -0.23 -6.77
N ARG A 85 -10.34 -0.74 -5.83
CA ARG A 85 -9.29 0.05 -5.18
C ARG A 85 -8.20 0.45 -6.19
N MET A 86 -7.79 -0.47 -7.05
CA MET A 86 -6.77 -0.18 -8.06
C MET A 86 -7.29 0.78 -9.13
N ARG A 87 -8.55 0.66 -9.52
CA ARG A 87 -9.17 1.61 -10.43
C ARG A 87 -9.15 3.02 -9.83
N ASP A 88 -9.51 3.15 -8.56
CA ASP A 88 -9.53 4.44 -7.89
C ASP A 88 -8.13 5.04 -7.80
N LEU A 89 -7.12 4.22 -7.48
CA LEU A 89 -5.74 4.69 -7.40
C LEU A 89 -5.22 5.21 -8.74
N GLN A 90 -5.71 4.68 -9.87
CA GLN A 90 -5.27 5.15 -11.18
C GLN A 90 -5.52 6.63 -11.39
N PHE A 91 -6.57 7.19 -10.77
CA PHE A 91 -6.85 8.62 -10.87
C PHE A 91 -5.78 9.48 -10.23
N HIS A 92 -4.97 8.90 -9.35
CA HIS A 92 -3.90 9.62 -8.66
C HIS A 92 -2.54 9.45 -9.35
N VAL A 93 -2.46 8.63 -10.38
CA VAL A 93 -1.18 8.39 -11.07
C VAL A 93 -0.84 9.60 -11.91
N SER A 94 0.37 10.16 -11.69
CA SER A 94 0.85 11.28 -12.50
C SER A 94 1.17 10.83 -13.92
N LYS A 95 0.81 11.69 -14.86
CA LYS A 95 1.07 11.43 -16.27
C LYS A 95 2.45 11.85 -16.68
#